data_bb25c5d61d0e16df9b9cd72754f8a8c5
#
_entry.id   bb25c5d61d0e16df9b9cd72754f8a8c5
#
_cell.length_a   1.000
_cell.length_b   1.000
_cell.length_c   1.000
_cell.angle_alpha   90.00
_cell.angle_beta   90.00
_cell.angle_gamma   90.00
#
_symmetry.space_group_name_H-M   'P 1'
#
loop_
_entity.id
_entity.type
_entity.pdbx_description
1 polymer ?
#
loop_
_entity_poly.entity_id
_entity_poly.type
_entity_poly.pdbx_seq_one_letter_code
_entity_poly.pdbx_strand_id
1 'polypeptide(L)'
;PEEVFPVCSPNYLAQFQADSPPEEIFGKALLYLDDSQKDWVTWTEWFEAVNYPVVKPKNRVNINNYPMLLQAAINGQGVALAWGSLVDDYLQSGALVRPVETVLRTHANFSMLEPGDRGVIPASVKHFRNWLLDQLPGQVGQKGLN
;
A
#
# COMPACT_ATOMS: atom_id res chain seq x y z
N PRO A 1 12.26 -1.87 -2.95
CA PRO A 1 11.66 -1.55 -1.65
C PRO A 1 10.24 -1.08 -1.84
N GLU A 2 9.34 -1.54 -0.96
CA GLU A 2 7.96 -1.09 -0.96
C GLU A 2 7.85 0.30 -0.35
N GLU A 3 6.95 1.10 -0.89
CA GLU A 3 6.56 2.39 -0.34
C GLU A 3 5.16 2.29 0.27
N VAL A 4 5.02 2.74 1.51
CA VAL A 4 3.74 2.75 2.24
C VAL A 4 3.39 4.17 2.62
N PHE A 5 2.19 4.60 2.24
CA PHE A 5 1.71 5.96 2.46
C PHE A 5 0.19 6.01 2.61
N PRO A 6 -0.33 7.05 3.26
CA PRO A 6 -1.77 7.26 3.42
C PRO A 6 -2.45 7.63 2.10
N VAL A 7 -3.66 7.10 1.90
CA VAL A 7 -4.56 7.48 0.78
C VAL A 7 -5.99 7.65 1.26
N CYS A 8 -6.73 8.54 0.60
CA CYS A 8 -8.16 8.72 0.79
C CYS A 8 -8.81 9.18 -0.51
N SER A 9 -10.14 9.23 -0.57
CA SER A 9 -10.81 9.84 -1.71
C SER A 9 -10.71 11.37 -1.68
N PRO A 10 -10.78 12.04 -2.86
CA PRO A 10 -10.88 13.50 -2.91
C PRO A 10 -12.06 14.05 -2.09
N ASN A 11 -13.19 13.35 -2.08
CA ASN A 11 -14.38 13.75 -1.31
C ASN A 11 -14.17 13.68 0.19
N TYR A 12 -13.35 12.71 0.67
CA TYR A 12 -12.97 12.68 2.08
C TYR A 12 -12.08 13.87 2.42
N LEU A 13 -11.08 14.15 1.60
CA LEU A 13 -10.14 15.24 1.84
C LEU A 13 -10.82 16.62 1.75
N ALA A 14 -11.80 16.80 0.87
CA ALA A 14 -12.57 18.02 0.71
C ALA A 14 -13.41 18.43 1.95
N GLN A 15 -13.52 17.56 2.96
CA GLN A 15 -14.18 17.88 4.24
C GLN A 15 -13.28 18.70 5.19
N PHE A 16 -12.01 18.87 4.83
CA PHE A 16 -11.01 19.62 5.59
C PHE A 16 -10.60 20.88 4.83
N GLN A 17 -10.07 21.86 5.54
CA GLN A 17 -9.48 23.03 4.91
C GLN A 17 -8.10 22.70 4.32
N ALA A 18 -7.63 23.49 3.37
CA ALA A 18 -6.35 23.24 2.71
C ALA A 18 -5.15 23.29 3.67
N ASP A 19 -5.29 23.98 4.79
CA ASP A 19 -4.31 24.14 5.84
C ASP A 19 -4.60 23.30 7.09
N SER A 20 -5.60 22.39 7.02
CA SER A 20 -5.89 21.48 8.13
C SER A 20 -4.67 20.62 8.44
N PRO A 21 -4.28 20.54 9.73
CA PRO A 21 -3.16 19.71 10.10
C PRO A 21 -3.49 18.22 9.85
N PRO A 22 -2.50 17.41 9.47
CA PRO A 22 -2.71 15.99 9.19
C PRO A 22 -3.36 15.21 10.33
N GLU A 23 -3.12 15.61 11.58
CA GLU A 23 -3.76 15.03 12.78
C GLU A 23 -5.27 15.14 12.75
N GLU A 24 -5.80 16.22 12.17
CA GLU A 24 -7.25 16.41 12.00
C GLU A 24 -7.80 15.43 10.96
N ILE A 25 -7.09 15.27 9.84
CA ILE A 25 -7.45 14.36 8.74
C ILE A 25 -7.45 12.91 9.24
N PHE A 26 -6.38 12.49 9.90
CA PHE A 26 -6.25 11.14 10.47
C PHE A 26 -7.17 10.93 11.67
N GLY A 27 -7.40 11.97 12.48
CA GLY A 27 -8.24 11.92 13.68
C GLY A 27 -9.72 11.69 13.38
N LYS A 28 -10.21 11.91 12.15
CA LYS A 28 -11.61 11.71 11.80
C LYS A 28 -11.95 10.23 11.60
N ALA A 29 -11.26 9.55 10.70
CA ALA A 29 -11.49 8.12 10.41
C ALA A 29 -10.25 7.46 9.83
N LEU A 30 -9.83 6.35 10.42
CA LEU A 30 -8.79 5.48 9.89
C LEU A 30 -9.35 4.10 9.57
N LEU A 31 -8.96 3.59 8.41
CA LEU A 31 -9.26 2.25 7.94
C LEU A 31 -8.06 1.34 8.28
N TYR A 32 -8.34 0.27 9.01
CA TYR A 32 -7.33 -0.68 9.47
C TYR A 32 -7.47 -1.97 8.69
N LEU A 33 -6.36 -2.43 8.12
CA LEU A 33 -6.29 -3.78 7.60
C LEU A 33 -6.13 -4.73 8.80
N ASP A 34 -7.18 -5.49 9.08
CA ASP A 34 -7.18 -6.53 10.10
C ASP A 34 -6.77 -7.85 9.46
N ASP A 35 -5.49 -7.96 9.16
CA ASP A 35 -4.91 -9.17 8.61
C ASP A 35 -4.11 -9.89 9.70
N SER A 36 -4.50 -11.14 9.99
CA SER A 36 -3.76 -12.02 10.89
C SER A 36 -2.38 -12.44 10.33
N GLN A 37 -2.12 -12.17 9.05
CA GLN A 37 -0.82 -12.33 8.42
C GLN A 37 0.01 -11.07 8.69
N LYS A 38 1.02 -11.20 9.52
CA LYS A 38 1.78 -10.14 10.20
C LYS A 38 2.71 -9.28 9.33
N ASP A 39 2.58 -9.30 8.02
CA ASP A 39 3.57 -8.68 7.13
C ASP A 39 3.18 -7.28 6.63
N TRP A 40 1.99 -6.79 7.01
CA TRP A 40 1.51 -5.48 6.61
C TRP A 40 1.87 -4.41 7.64
N VAL A 41 2.39 -3.27 7.18
CA VAL A 41 2.64 -2.11 8.03
C VAL A 41 1.34 -1.63 8.66
N THR A 42 1.32 -1.55 9.97
CA THR A 42 0.18 -1.01 10.72
C THR A 42 0.23 0.52 10.82
N TRP A 43 -0.89 1.15 11.15
CA TRP A 43 -0.91 2.60 11.41
C TRP A 43 0.06 3.03 12.51
N THR A 44 0.18 2.25 13.58
CA THR A 44 1.12 2.54 14.68
C THR A 44 2.56 2.52 14.18
N GLU A 45 2.95 1.46 13.47
CA GLU A 45 4.29 1.35 12.88
C GLU A 45 4.57 2.47 11.86
N TRP A 46 3.57 2.84 11.05
CA TRP A 46 3.73 3.93 10.09
C TRP A 46 3.97 5.26 10.82
N PHE A 47 3.15 5.64 11.80
CA PHE A 47 3.33 6.88 12.56
C PHE A 47 4.69 6.94 13.26
N GLU A 48 5.11 5.83 13.90
CA GLU A 48 6.40 5.75 14.58
C GLU A 48 7.57 5.88 13.60
N ALA A 49 7.53 5.17 12.47
CA ALA A 49 8.61 5.16 11.48
C ALA A 49 8.81 6.53 10.80
N VAL A 50 7.75 7.30 10.63
CA VAL A 50 7.83 8.64 10.03
C VAL A 50 7.91 9.79 11.06
N ASN A 51 8.08 9.45 12.34
CA ASN A 51 8.09 10.39 13.47
C ASN A 51 6.85 11.28 13.54
N TYR A 52 5.70 10.69 13.27
CA TYR A 52 4.39 11.37 13.35
C TYR A 52 3.74 11.05 14.69
N PRO A 53 2.99 12.00 15.29
CA PRO A 53 2.23 11.69 16.48
C PRO A 53 1.21 10.58 16.23
N VAL A 54 1.18 9.56 17.07
CA VAL A 54 0.17 8.50 16.96
C VAL A 54 -1.21 9.07 17.20
N VAL A 55 -2.05 9.04 16.18
CA VAL A 55 -3.40 9.62 16.23
C VAL A 55 -4.41 8.54 16.61
N LYS A 56 -5.28 8.84 17.56
CA LYS A 56 -6.45 8.02 17.87
C LYS A 56 -7.66 8.55 17.09
N PRO A 57 -8.15 7.80 16.08
CA PRO A 57 -9.24 8.28 15.25
C PRO A 57 -10.57 8.26 16.03
N LYS A 58 -11.48 9.18 15.69
CA LYS A 58 -12.87 9.14 16.17
C LYS A 58 -13.62 7.91 15.67
N ASN A 59 -13.35 7.54 14.42
CA ASN A 59 -13.91 6.36 13.79
C ASN A 59 -12.78 5.41 13.37
N ARG A 60 -12.89 4.17 13.80
CA ARG A 60 -11.99 3.07 13.41
C ARG A 60 -12.80 2.01 12.69
N VAL A 61 -12.39 1.65 11.49
CA VAL A 61 -13.01 0.59 10.69
C VAL A 61 -11.96 -0.49 10.43
N ASN A 62 -12.23 -1.71 10.87
CA ASN A 62 -11.37 -2.86 10.62
C ASN A 62 -11.89 -3.62 9.41
N ILE A 63 -11.03 -3.90 8.45
CA ILE A 63 -11.33 -4.59 7.20
C ILE A 63 -10.27 -5.67 6.99
N ASN A 64 -10.69 -6.90 6.78
CA ASN A 64 -9.81 -8.06 6.66
C ASN A 64 -9.39 -8.39 5.21
N ASN A 65 -9.61 -7.46 4.29
CA ASN A 65 -9.31 -7.67 2.88
C ASN A 65 -8.80 -6.36 2.27
N TYR A 66 -7.60 -6.37 1.71
CA TYR A 66 -6.96 -5.16 1.19
C TYR A 66 -7.73 -4.49 0.04
N PRO A 67 -8.22 -5.19 -1.00
CA PRO A 67 -9.07 -4.58 -2.02
C PRO A 67 -10.32 -3.92 -1.45
N MET A 68 -10.96 -4.51 -0.43
CA MET A 68 -12.12 -3.90 0.23
C MET A 68 -11.73 -2.65 1.04
N LEU A 69 -10.54 -2.65 1.64
CA LEU A 69 -9.99 -1.47 2.33
C LEU A 69 -9.85 -0.29 1.35
N LEU A 70 -9.29 -0.55 0.17
CA LEU A 70 -9.16 0.49 -0.87
C LEU A 70 -10.53 0.98 -1.36
N GLN A 71 -11.50 0.09 -1.55
CA GLN A 71 -12.87 0.49 -1.91
C GLN A 71 -13.51 1.36 -0.84
N ALA A 72 -13.31 1.05 0.44
CA ALA A 72 -13.78 1.89 1.54
C ALA A 72 -13.15 3.29 1.51
N ALA A 73 -11.84 3.38 1.22
CA ALA A 73 -11.14 4.66 1.06
C ALA A 73 -11.68 5.45 -0.14
N ILE A 74 -11.87 4.81 -1.31
CA ILE A 74 -12.46 5.41 -2.52
C ILE A 74 -13.86 5.95 -2.23
N ASN A 75 -14.65 5.23 -1.45
CA ASN A 75 -16.01 5.62 -1.04
C ASN A 75 -16.03 6.70 0.07
N GLY A 76 -14.89 7.25 0.47
CA GLY A 76 -14.81 8.36 1.42
C GLY A 76 -15.03 7.96 2.88
N GLN A 77 -14.85 6.69 3.25
CA GLN A 77 -15.08 6.22 4.61
C GLN A 77 -13.93 6.55 5.57
N GLY A 78 -12.75 6.91 5.06
CA GLY A 78 -11.60 7.26 5.87
C GLY A 78 -10.29 7.23 5.09
N VAL A 79 -9.18 7.28 5.84
CA VAL A 79 -7.82 7.18 5.33
C VAL A 79 -7.32 5.74 5.49
N ALA A 80 -6.75 5.17 4.44
CA ALA A 80 -6.11 3.86 4.44
C ALA A 80 -4.60 3.98 4.25
N LEU A 81 -3.83 3.00 4.74
CA LEU A 81 -2.46 2.80 4.27
C LEU A 81 -2.48 2.07 2.94
N ALA A 82 -1.69 2.55 2.00
CA ALA A 82 -1.54 1.99 0.66
C ALA A 82 -0.09 1.61 0.37
N TRP A 83 0.07 0.57 -0.43
CA TRP A 83 1.35 0.10 -0.93
C TRP A 83 1.55 0.56 -2.38
N GLY A 84 2.58 1.33 -2.63
CA GLY A 84 2.90 2.08 -3.84
C GLY A 84 2.29 1.54 -5.12
N SER A 85 2.94 0.56 -5.73
CA SER A 85 2.51 0.03 -7.03
C SER A 85 1.12 -0.62 -7.08
N LEU A 86 0.53 -0.96 -5.92
CA LEU A 86 -0.83 -1.54 -5.87
C LEU A 86 -1.94 -0.49 -6.03
N VAL A 87 -1.61 0.79 -5.94
CA VAL A 87 -2.60 1.89 -6.00
C VAL A 87 -2.32 2.91 -7.10
N ASP A 88 -1.32 2.68 -7.95
CA ASP A 88 -0.93 3.61 -9.01
C ASP A 88 -2.09 3.98 -9.93
N ASP A 89 -2.91 3.02 -10.37
CA ASP A 89 -4.07 3.26 -11.22
C ASP A 89 -5.12 4.14 -10.52
N TYR A 90 -5.33 3.96 -9.22
CA TYR A 90 -6.27 4.78 -8.45
C TYR A 90 -5.76 6.20 -8.23
N LEU A 91 -4.45 6.38 -8.09
CA LEU A 91 -3.83 7.71 -8.00
C LEU A 91 -3.87 8.41 -9.36
N GLN A 92 -3.54 7.71 -10.45
CA GLN A 92 -3.56 8.26 -11.80
C GLN A 92 -4.98 8.66 -12.24
N SER A 93 -5.98 7.86 -11.90
CA SER A 93 -7.39 8.17 -12.21
C SER A 93 -7.99 9.25 -11.29
N GLY A 94 -7.30 9.60 -10.20
CA GLY A 94 -7.81 10.53 -9.20
C GLY A 94 -8.89 9.93 -8.29
N ALA A 95 -9.12 8.61 -8.32
CA ALA A 95 -10.05 7.94 -7.39
C ALA A 95 -9.53 7.97 -5.95
N LEU A 96 -8.20 7.94 -5.80
CA LEU A 96 -7.50 8.16 -4.54
C LEU A 96 -6.52 9.33 -4.66
N VAL A 97 -6.30 10.01 -3.56
CA VAL A 97 -5.29 11.06 -3.39
C VAL A 97 -4.49 10.81 -2.12
N ARG A 98 -3.30 11.39 -2.06
CA ARG A 98 -2.47 11.35 -0.86
C ARG A 98 -2.78 12.58 0.01
N PRO A 99 -3.27 12.40 1.23
CA PRO A 99 -3.55 13.53 2.14
C PRO A 99 -2.26 14.17 2.68
N VAL A 100 -1.14 13.44 2.65
CA VAL A 100 0.20 13.90 3.03
C VAL A 100 1.24 13.32 2.09
N GLU A 101 2.35 14.02 1.90
CA GLU A 101 3.45 13.58 1.01
C GLU A 101 4.40 12.56 1.67
N THR A 102 4.24 12.31 2.96
CA THR A 102 5.11 11.43 3.74
C THR A 102 4.97 9.97 3.31
N VAL A 103 6.11 9.32 3.07
CA VAL A 103 6.21 7.93 2.63
C VAL A 103 7.13 7.16 3.57
N LEU A 104 6.68 5.99 4.00
CA LEU A 104 7.55 5.00 4.63
C LEU A 104 8.11 4.07 3.55
N ARG A 105 9.44 3.99 3.45
CA ARG A 105 10.13 3.00 2.62
C ARG A 105 10.52 1.81 3.46
N THR A 106 10.00 0.65 3.13
CA THR A 106 10.31 -0.60 3.83
C THR A 106 11.47 -1.33 3.15
N HIS A 107 12.03 -2.34 3.82
CA HIS A 107 12.99 -3.25 3.21
C HIS A 107 12.30 -4.43 2.51
N ALA A 108 10.98 -4.54 2.60
CA ALA A 108 10.21 -5.56 1.91
C ALA A 108 10.20 -5.33 0.40
N ASN A 109 10.10 -6.43 -0.34
CA ASN A 109 10.04 -6.40 -1.80
C ASN A 109 9.06 -7.47 -2.26
N PHE A 110 8.35 -7.21 -3.34
CA PHE A 110 7.67 -8.27 -4.07
C PHE A 110 8.72 -9.19 -4.71
N SER A 111 8.56 -10.50 -4.52
CA SER A 111 9.48 -11.50 -5.03
C SER A 111 8.73 -12.53 -5.84
N MET A 112 9.29 -12.89 -6.99
CA MET A 112 8.80 -14.02 -7.77
C MET A 112 9.57 -15.27 -7.35
N LEU A 113 8.84 -16.28 -6.88
CA LEU A 113 9.42 -17.57 -6.52
C LEU A 113 9.35 -18.51 -7.73
N GLU A 114 10.47 -19.11 -8.06
CA GLU A 114 10.56 -20.15 -9.08
C GLU A 114 10.81 -21.50 -8.39
N PRO A 115 10.23 -22.61 -8.92
CA PRO A 115 10.61 -23.94 -8.45
C PRO A 115 12.11 -24.15 -8.66
N GLY A 116 12.82 -24.57 -7.63
CA GLY A 116 14.22 -25.01 -7.79
C GLY A 116 14.31 -26.22 -8.73
N ASP A 117 15.53 -26.65 -9.02
CA ASP A 117 15.96 -27.66 -10.05
C ASP A 117 15.26 -29.03 -10.03
N ARG A 118 13.95 -29.10 -9.81
CA ARG A 118 13.18 -30.35 -9.77
C ARG A 118 12.38 -30.61 -11.04
N GLY A 119 13.01 -30.41 -12.20
CA GLY A 119 12.39 -30.83 -13.47
C GLY A 119 12.46 -29.80 -14.59
N VAL A 120 12.04 -30.20 -15.78
CA VAL A 120 11.99 -29.34 -16.97
C VAL A 120 10.87 -28.32 -16.79
N ILE A 121 11.22 -27.03 -16.65
CA ILE A 121 10.22 -25.93 -16.61
C ILE A 121 9.55 -25.85 -17.98
N PRO A 122 8.22 -25.98 -18.08
CA PRO A 122 7.49 -25.88 -19.33
C PRO A 122 7.77 -24.55 -20.06
N ALA A 123 7.80 -24.58 -21.39
CA ALA A 123 8.05 -23.39 -22.20
C ALA A 123 7.06 -22.25 -21.91
N SER A 124 5.80 -22.59 -21.65
CA SER A 124 4.75 -21.62 -21.28
C SER A 124 5.08 -20.87 -19.99
N VAL A 125 5.64 -21.55 -19.00
CA VAL A 125 6.05 -20.92 -17.73
C VAL A 125 7.22 -19.97 -17.95
N LYS A 126 8.20 -20.38 -18.80
CA LYS A 126 9.32 -19.51 -19.19
C LYS A 126 8.84 -18.26 -19.94
N HIS A 127 7.90 -18.41 -20.87
CA HIS A 127 7.32 -17.29 -21.59
C HIS A 127 6.58 -16.32 -20.67
N PHE A 128 5.73 -16.84 -19.77
CA PHE A 128 5.03 -16.02 -18.78
C PHE A 128 6.01 -15.28 -17.86
N ARG A 129 7.02 -15.97 -17.36
CA ARG A 129 8.08 -15.36 -16.54
C ARG A 129 8.74 -14.18 -17.26
N ASN A 130 9.20 -14.41 -18.48
CA ASN A 130 9.90 -13.38 -19.24
C ASN A 130 8.98 -12.18 -19.51
N TRP A 131 7.74 -12.44 -19.93
CA TRP A 131 6.74 -11.40 -20.10
C TRP A 131 6.51 -10.60 -18.82
N LEU A 132 6.38 -11.27 -17.66
CA LEU A 132 6.19 -10.59 -16.37
C LEU A 132 7.40 -9.72 -16.01
N LEU A 133 8.62 -10.21 -16.23
CA LEU A 133 9.84 -9.45 -15.98
C LEU A 133 9.94 -8.21 -16.89
N ASP A 134 9.51 -8.33 -18.14
CA ASP A 134 9.50 -7.22 -19.09
C ASP A 134 8.46 -6.13 -18.73
N GLN A 135 7.42 -6.46 -17.93
CA GLN A 135 6.42 -5.50 -17.46
C GLN A 135 6.88 -4.72 -16.19
N LEU A 136 7.94 -5.18 -15.52
CA LEU A 136 8.40 -4.53 -14.28
C LEU A 136 9.34 -3.37 -14.60
N PRO A 137 9.04 -2.14 -14.19
CA PRO A 137 9.95 -1.01 -14.33
C PRO A 137 11.10 -1.16 -13.34
N GLY A 138 12.33 -1.34 -13.85
CA GLY A 138 13.56 -1.28 -13.06
C GLY A 138 14.12 -2.63 -12.63
N GLN A 139 15.44 -2.67 -12.49
CA GLN A 139 16.33 -3.80 -12.36
C GLN A 139 15.83 -4.92 -11.44
N VAL A 140 15.58 -6.06 -12.01
CA VAL A 140 15.48 -7.34 -11.30
C VAL A 140 16.90 -7.71 -10.83
N GLY A 141 17.20 -7.41 -9.59
CA GLY A 141 18.41 -7.90 -8.95
C GLY A 141 18.32 -9.41 -8.80
N GLN A 142 19.05 -10.16 -9.64
CA GLN A 142 19.27 -11.58 -9.42
C GLN A 142 20.10 -11.73 -8.13
N LYS A 143 19.46 -11.94 -6.97
CA LYS A 143 20.11 -12.55 -5.84
C LYS A 143 19.99 -14.05 -5.99
N GLY A 144 21.06 -14.66 -6.50
CA GLY A 144 21.23 -16.10 -6.41
C GLY A 144 21.19 -16.54 -4.95
N LEU A 145 20.33 -17.48 -4.65
CA LEU A 145 20.38 -18.26 -3.42
C LEU A 145 21.60 -19.16 -3.52
N ASN A 146 22.61 -18.86 -2.69
CA ASN A 146 23.64 -19.83 -2.32
C ASN A 146 23.10 -20.73 -1.24
#